data_2519aa5777c814d3b0ff95b351f31fd4
#
_entry.id   2519aa5777c814d3b0ff95b351f31fd4
#
_cell.length_a   1.000
_cell.length_b   1.000
_cell.length_c   1.000
_cell.angle_alpha   90.00
_cell.angle_beta   90.00
_cell.angle_gamma   90.00
#
_symmetry.space_group_name_H-M   'P 1'
#
loop_
_entity.id
_entity.type
_entity.pdbx_description
1 polymer ?
#
loop_
_entity_poly.entity_id
_entity_poly.type
_entity_poly.pdbx_seq_one_letter_code
_entity_poly.pdbx_strand_id
1 'polypeptide(L)'
;MRMKAASFRAELERCAPLQREIYRYAYAKLIQARQTAACNRFHQVEQRLARWLLMTHDRVRGDRVHLTHEFLADMLGVRRVGVTNAATELQRRGLIEYQRGDILIVARQRLEAAACSCYRLGEALAG
;
A
#
# COMPACT_ATOMS: atom_id res chain seq x y z
N MET A 1 12.54 -7.96 19.11
CA MET A 1 12.07 -8.96 20.10
C MET A 1 11.37 -10.10 19.36
N ARG A 2 11.70 -11.34 19.65
CA ARG A 2 11.08 -12.54 19.04
C ARG A 2 10.48 -13.40 20.11
N MET A 3 9.27 -13.91 19.89
CA MET A 3 8.56 -14.81 20.81
C MET A 3 8.32 -16.14 20.08
N LYS A 4 8.39 -17.26 20.80
CA LYS A 4 8.06 -18.58 20.23
C LYS A 4 6.54 -18.67 20.00
N ALA A 5 6.11 -19.32 18.92
CA ALA A 5 4.70 -19.44 18.56
C ALA A 5 3.84 -20.08 19.68
N ALA A 6 4.39 -21.08 20.37
CA ALA A 6 3.69 -21.71 21.50
C ALA A 6 3.45 -20.75 22.67
N SER A 7 4.45 -19.93 23.03
CA SER A 7 4.31 -18.90 24.08
C SER A 7 3.31 -17.82 23.68
N PHE A 8 3.30 -17.42 22.41
CA PHE A 8 2.35 -16.46 21.88
C PHE A 8 0.89 -16.99 21.96
N ARG A 9 0.67 -18.25 21.59
CA ARG A 9 -0.65 -18.87 21.68
C ARG A 9 -1.15 -18.92 23.12
N ALA A 10 -0.28 -19.33 24.06
CA ALA A 10 -0.63 -19.39 25.48
C ALA A 10 -0.99 -17.99 26.04
N GLU A 11 -0.24 -16.95 25.68
CA GLU A 11 -0.58 -15.58 26.07
C GLU A 11 -1.88 -15.09 25.43
N LEU A 12 -2.11 -15.44 24.17
CA LEU A 12 -3.33 -15.07 23.46
C LEU A 12 -4.58 -15.66 24.14
N GLU A 13 -4.50 -16.89 24.63
CA GLU A 13 -5.61 -17.54 25.37
C GLU A 13 -5.87 -16.90 26.73
N ARG A 14 -4.85 -16.34 27.38
CA ARG A 14 -4.92 -15.77 28.72
C ARG A 14 -5.22 -14.29 28.79
N CYS A 15 -4.94 -13.57 27.70
CA CYS A 15 -5.01 -12.11 27.66
C CYS A 15 -6.11 -11.62 26.69
N ALA A 16 -7.32 -11.40 27.21
CA ALA A 16 -8.45 -10.92 26.42
C ALA A 16 -8.21 -9.55 25.71
N PRO A 17 -7.49 -8.57 26.29
CA PRO A 17 -7.12 -7.35 25.56
C PRO A 17 -6.24 -7.62 24.35
N LEU A 18 -5.23 -8.48 24.47
CA LEU A 18 -4.35 -8.88 23.36
C LEU A 18 -5.15 -9.56 22.23
N GLN A 19 -6.07 -10.45 22.61
CA GLN A 19 -6.94 -11.16 21.68
C GLN A 19 -7.80 -10.17 20.86
N ARG A 20 -8.41 -9.18 21.52
CA ARG A 20 -9.19 -8.12 20.83
C ARG A 20 -8.35 -7.32 19.85
N GLU A 21 -7.15 -6.92 20.23
CA GLU A 21 -6.26 -6.14 19.35
C GLU A 21 -5.81 -6.96 18.13
N ILE A 22 -5.52 -8.25 18.30
CA ILE A 22 -5.18 -9.14 17.19
C ILE A 22 -6.37 -9.33 16.25
N TYR A 23 -7.58 -9.52 16.78
CA TYR A 23 -8.76 -9.63 15.93
C TYR A 23 -9.07 -8.34 15.18
N ARG A 24 -8.92 -7.19 15.82
CA ARG A 24 -9.03 -5.88 15.13
C ARG A 24 -8.03 -5.76 13.99
N TYR A 25 -6.78 -6.09 14.27
CA TYR A 25 -5.72 -6.06 13.25
C TYR A 25 -6.01 -7.03 12.10
N ALA A 26 -6.35 -8.28 12.40
CA ALA A 26 -6.67 -9.29 11.39
C ALA A 26 -7.89 -8.87 10.55
N TYR A 27 -8.93 -8.33 11.17
CA TYR A 27 -10.09 -7.79 10.47
C TYR A 27 -9.74 -6.63 9.55
N ALA A 28 -8.96 -5.66 10.02
CA ALA A 28 -8.50 -4.54 9.21
C ALA A 28 -7.67 -5.03 8.00
N LYS A 29 -6.81 -6.03 8.18
CA LYS A 29 -6.05 -6.65 7.08
C LYS A 29 -6.93 -7.40 6.10
N LEU A 30 -7.96 -8.08 6.56
CA LEU A 30 -8.94 -8.75 5.69
C LEU A 30 -9.69 -7.74 4.83
N ILE A 31 -10.18 -6.65 5.41
CA ILE A 31 -10.85 -5.57 4.69
C ILE A 31 -9.90 -4.95 3.65
N GLN A 32 -8.65 -4.67 4.03
CA GLN A 32 -7.64 -4.14 3.11
C GLN A 32 -7.36 -5.09 1.94
N ALA A 33 -7.27 -6.40 2.19
CA ALA A 33 -7.06 -7.40 1.15
C ALA A 33 -8.26 -7.48 0.18
N ARG A 34 -9.48 -7.48 0.70
CA ARG A 34 -10.71 -7.45 -0.11
C ARG A 34 -10.80 -6.19 -0.97
N GLN A 35 -10.46 -5.04 -0.41
CA GLN A 35 -10.43 -3.77 -1.13
C GLN A 35 -9.37 -3.78 -2.24
N THR A 36 -8.19 -4.37 -1.97
CA THR A 36 -7.14 -4.51 -2.97
C THR A 36 -7.59 -5.42 -4.12
N ALA A 37 -8.29 -6.52 -3.84
CA ALA A 37 -8.85 -7.40 -4.86
C ALA A 37 -9.87 -6.66 -5.76
N ALA A 38 -10.78 -5.90 -5.17
CA ALA A 38 -11.74 -5.07 -5.91
C ALA A 38 -11.01 -3.97 -6.72
N CYS A 39 -10.02 -3.31 -6.12
CA CYS A 39 -9.20 -2.31 -6.79
C CYS A 39 -8.47 -2.90 -8.02
N ASN A 40 -7.92 -4.11 -7.89
CA ASN A 40 -7.27 -4.81 -8.99
C ASN A 40 -8.22 -5.11 -10.16
N ARG A 41 -9.50 -5.30 -9.88
CA ARG A 41 -10.53 -5.62 -10.89
C ARG A 41 -11.07 -4.38 -11.61
N PHE A 42 -11.25 -3.27 -10.90
CA PHE A 42 -12.05 -2.13 -11.38
C PHE A 42 -11.26 -0.87 -11.69
N HIS A 43 -10.02 -0.75 -11.21
CA HIS A 43 -9.22 0.46 -11.40
C HIS A 43 -8.01 0.23 -12.31
N GLN A 44 -7.62 1.28 -13.01
CA GLN A 44 -6.46 1.25 -13.90
C GLN A 44 -5.14 1.19 -13.12
N VAL A 45 -4.09 0.65 -13.75
CA VAL A 45 -2.77 0.45 -13.13
C VAL A 45 -2.19 1.75 -12.57
N GLU A 46 -2.35 2.87 -13.29
CA GLU A 46 -1.90 4.19 -12.85
C GLU A 46 -2.53 4.62 -11.53
N GLN A 47 -3.86 4.50 -11.40
CA GLN A 47 -4.59 4.84 -10.19
C GLN A 47 -4.20 3.93 -9.01
N ARG A 48 -3.95 2.66 -9.29
CA ARG A 48 -3.52 1.66 -8.31
C ARG A 48 -2.08 1.91 -7.86
N LEU A 49 -1.19 2.29 -8.78
CA LEU A 49 0.18 2.68 -8.48
C LEU A 49 0.20 3.94 -7.60
N ALA A 50 -0.57 4.97 -7.95
CA ALA A 50 -0.69 6.18 -7.14
C ALA A 50 -1.15 5.86 -5.71
N ARG A 51 -2.21 5.05 -5.55
CA ARG A 51 -2.68 4.56 -4.24
C ARG A 51 -1.57 3.84 -3.47
N TRP A 52 -0.87 2.93 -4.13
CA TRP A 52 0.16 2.12 -3.49
C TRP A 52 1.34 2.98 -3.01
N LEU A 53 1.77 3.95 -3.80
CA LEU A 53 2.81 4.91 -3.45
C LEU A 53 2.41 5.76 -2.24
N LEU A 54 1.17 6.24 -2.18
CA LEU A 54 0.64 6.98 -1.04
C LEU A 54 0.62 6.13 0.23
N MET A 55 0.11 4.90 0.16
CA MET A 55 0.08 3.97 1.29
C MET A 55 1.48 3.63 1.80
N THR A 56 2.47 3.59 0.93
CA THR A 56 3.87 3.38 1.31
C THR A 56 4.44 4.64 1.94
N HIS A 57 4.20 5.79 1.33
CA HIS A 57 4.63 7.09 1.86
C HIS A 57 4.09 7.37 3.28
N ASP A 58 2.85 6.97 3.57
CA ASP A 58 2.25 7.09 4.90
C ASP A 58 2.97 6.27 5.98
N ARG A 59 3.73 5.25 5.58
CA ARG A 59 4.43 4.32 6.47
C ARG A 59 5.92 4.60 6.60
N VAL A 60 6.51 5.29 5.64
CA VAL A 60 7.92 5.65 5.65
C VAL A 60 8.10 7.11 6.04
N ARG A 61 9.23 7.43 6.67
CA ARG A 61 9.58 8.82 6.95
C ARG A 61 10.34 9.38 5.75
N GLY A 62 9.76 10.37 5.09
CA GLY A 62 10.36 11.06 3.94
C GLY A 62 9.64 10.77 2.61
N ASP A 63 9.90 11.62 1.63
CA ASP A 63 9.20 11.63 0.34
C ASP A 63 9.80 10.68 -0.70
N ARG A 64 10.93 10.05 -0.37
CA ARG A 64 11.65 9.12 -1.26
C ARG A 64 11.44 7.68 -0.82
N VAL A 65 11.07 6.83 -1.77
CA VAL A 65 10.85 5.39 -1.55
C VAL A 65 11.67 4.61 -2.58
N HIS A 66 12.48 3.65 -2.11
CA HIS A 66 13.24 2.77 -3.02
C HIS A 66 12.39 1.56 -3.42
N LEU A 67 11.91 1.53 -4.67
CA LEU A 67 11.02 0.50 -5.20
C LEU A 67 11.35 0.22 -6.67
N THR A 68 11.66 -1.01 -6.99
CA THR A 68 11.88 -1.43 -8.39
C THR A 68 10.55 -1.64 -9.10
N HIS A 69 10.55 -1.48 -10.44
CA HIS A 69 9.36 -1.79 -11.27
C HIS A 69 8.95 -3.27 -11.17
N GLU A 70 9.91 -4.17 -10.95
CA GLU A 70 9.63 -5.59 -10.77
C GLU A 70 8.85 -5.82 -9.47
N PHE A 71 9.33 -5.27 -8.36
CA PHE A 71 8.63 -5.34 -7.09
C PHE A 71 7.22 -4.73 -7.16
N LEU A 72 7.08 -3.57 -7.80
CA LEU A 72 5.77 -2.94 -8.00
C LEU A 72 4.85 -3.78 -8.90
N ALA A 73 5.39 -4.45 -9.90
CA ALA A 73 4.62 -5.36 -10.77
C ALA A 73 4.05 -6.53 -9.96
N ASP A 74 4.85 -7.13 -9.10
CA ASP A 74 4.40 -8.21 -8.20
C ASP A 74 3.32 -7.71 -7.23
N MET A 75 3.53 -6.55 -6.60
CA MET A 75 2.59 -5.96 -5.64
C MET A 75 1.26 -5.55 -6.28
N LEU A 76 1.30 -5.08 -7.52
CA LEU A 76 0.10 -4.66 -8.26
C LEU A 76 -0.54 -5.81 -9.06
N GLY A 77 0.13 -6.97 -9.16
CA GLY A 77 -0.35 -8.11 -9.93
C GLY A 77 -0.47 -7.80 -11.43
N VAL A 78 0.50 -7.08 -11.98
CA VAL A 78 0.56 -6.69 -13.40
C VAL A 78 1.93 -6.99 -14.00
N ARG A 79 2.04 -6.89 -15.32
CA ARG A 79 3.34 -7.00 -15.99
C ARG A 79 4.20 -5.76 -15.72
N ARG A 80 5.52 -5.92 -15.69
CA ARG A 80 6.48 -4.82 -15.49
C ARG A 80 6.25 -3.64 -16.46
N VAL A 81 5.91 -3.92 -17.73
CA VAL A 81 5.60 -2.88 -18.72
C VAL A 81 4.41 -2.01 -18.30
N GLY A 82 3.40 -2.60 -17.65
CA GLY A 82 2.26 -1.84 -17.11
C GLY A 82 2.67 -0.87 -16.01
N VAL A 83 3.58 -1.29 -15.12
CA VAL A 83 4.15 -0.40 -14.10
C VAL A 83 4.97 0.71 -14.74
N THR A 84 5.82 0.38 -15.72
CA THR A 84 6.65 1.36 -16.44
C THR A 84 5.78 2.43 -17.09
N ASN A 85 4.73 2.04 -17.79
CA ASN A 85 3.80 2.98 -18.42
C ASN A 85 3.08 3.86 -17.40
N ALA A 86 2.58 3.27 -16.32
CA ALA A 86 1.90 4.00 -15.24
C ALA A 86 2.85 4.99 -14.55
N ALA A 87 4.08 4.58 -14.22
CA ALA A 87 5.08 5.45 -13.61
C ALA A 87 5.47 6.61 -14.54
N THR A 88 5.65 6.32 -15.83
CA THR A 88 5.94 7.34 -16.86
C THR A 88 4.82 8.38 -16.95
N GLU A 89 3.56 7.94 -16.90
CA GLU A 89 2.42 8.85 -16.94
C GLU A 89 2.35 9.72 -15.68
N LEU A 90 2.52 9.14 -14.48
CA LEU A 90 2.56 9.91 -13.24
C LEU A 90 3.71 10.93 -13.22
N GLN A 91 4.88 10.55 -13.77
CA GLN A 91 6.03 11.44 -13.92
C GLN A 91 5.77 12.55 -14.93
N ARG A 92 5.19 12.24 -16.10
CA ARG A 92 4.80 13.23 -17.12
C ARG A 92 3.85 14.29 -16.55
N ARG A 93 2.97 13.89 -15.64
CA ARG A 93 2.04 14.78 -14.92
C ARG A 93 2.70 15.53 -13.77
N GLY A 94 3.99 15.31 -13.49
CA GLY A 94 4.72 15.95 -12.41
C GLY A 94 4.24 15.56 -11.00
N LEU A 95 3.75 14.34 -10.84
CA LEU A 95 3.27 13.83 -9.56
C LEU A 95 4.37 13.11 -8.79
N ILE A 96 5.26 12.44 -9.50
CA ILE A 96 6.42 11.73 -8.99
C ILE A 96 7.63 11.99 -9.87
N GLU A 97 8.82 11.77 -9.31
CA GLU A 97 10.06 11.56 -10.05
C GLU A 97 10.53 10.13 -9.82
N TYR A 98 10.86 9.44 -10.91
CA TYR A 98 11.36 8.07 -10.87
C TYR A 98 12.75 7.99 -11.49
N GLN A 99 13.74 7.57 -10.72
CA GLN A 99 15.11 7.42 -11.18
C GLN A 99 15.81 6.24 -10.49
N ARG A 100 16.24 5.25 -11.28
CA ARG A 100 17.07 4.10 -10.82
C ARG A 100 16.49 3.35 -9.62
N GLY A 101 15.18 3.14 -9.57
CA GLY A 101 14.52 2.45 -8.46
C GLY A 101 14.11 3.35 -7.30
N ASP A 102 14.48 4.63 -7.33
CA ASP A 102 14.01 5.61 -6.37
C ASP A 102 12.80 6.37 -6.92
N ILE A 103 11.75 6.44 -6.12
CA ILE A 103 10.56 7.21 -6.41
C ILE A 103 10.48 8.35 -5.39
N LEU A 104 10.43 9.57 -5.89
CA LEU A 104 10.19 10.77 -5.11
C LEU A 104 8.75 11.24 -5.36
N ILE A 105 7.97 11.44 -4.32
CA ILE A 105 6.64 12.06 -4.42
C ILE A 105 6.82 13.57 -4.44
N VAL A 106 6.53 14.17 -5.59
CA VAL A 106 6.73 15.61 -5.83
C VAL A 106 5.49 16.42 -5.44
N ALA A 107 4.30 15.90 -5.75
CA ALA A 107 3.04 16.60 -5.56
C ALA A 107 2.00 15.68 -4.90
N ARG A 108 2.13 15.50 -3.56
CA ARG A 108 1.29 14.56 -2.79
C ARG A 108 -0.20 14.78 -3.01
N GLN A 109 -0.71 15.99 -2.87
CA GLN A 109 -2.15 16.27 -3.02
C GLN A 109 -2.66 15.93 -4.43
N ARG A 110 -1.87 16.20 -5.46
CA ARG A 110 -2.21 15.86 -6.84
C ARG A 110 -2.12 14.35 -7.07
N LEU A 111 -1.20 13.66 -6.39
CA LEU A 111 -1.10 12.20 -6.42
C LEU A 111 -2.32 11.55 -5.75
N GLU A 112 -2.82 12.12 -4.66
CA GLU A 112 -4.07 11.69 -4.02
C GLU A 112 -5.29 11.84 -4.96
N ALA A 113 -5.34 12.92 -5.72
CA ALA A 113 -6.38 13.12 -6.73
C ALA A 113 -6.27 12.14 -7.91
N ALA A 114 -5.06 11.66 -8.22
CA ALA A 114 -4.80 10.66 -9.25
C ALA A 114 -5.05 9.23 -8.79
N ALA A 115 -5.03 8.98 -7.47
CA ALA A 115 -5.31 7.67 -6.90
C ALA A 115 -6.79 7.30 -7.01
N CYS A 116 -7.09 6.01 -6.98
CA CYS A 116 -8.46 5.55 -6.90
C CYS A 116 -9.07 5.86 -5.51
N SER A 117 -10.41 5.94 -5.45
CA SER A 117 -11.17 6.17 -4.21
C SER A 117 -10.85 5.16 -3.09
N CYS A 118 -10.28 4.01 -3.44
CA CYS A 118 -9.83 2.99 -2.48
C CYS A 118 -8.75 3.49 -1.51
N TYR A 119 -8.00 4.54 -1.85
CA TYR A 119 -7.03 5.14 -0.94
C TYR A 119 -7.72 5.73 0.28
N ARG A 120 -8.71 6.60 0.08
CA ARG A 120 -9.47 7.24 1.17
C ARG A 120 -10.27 6.25 2.02
N LEU A 121 -10.83 5.21 1.39
CA LEU A 121 -11.51 4.14 2.12
C LEU A 121 -10.54 3.36 3.02
N GLY A 122 -9.30 3.16 2.56
CA GLY A 122 -8.25 2.52 3.36
C GLY A 122 -7.84 3.34 4.58
N GLU A 123 -7.74 4.65 4.47
CA GLU A 123 -7.44 5.56 5.60
C GLU A 123 -8.56 5.52 6.66
N ALA A 124 -9.81 5.58 6.24
CA ALA A 124 -10.96 5.53 7.15
C ALA A 124 -11.05 4.22 7.95
N LEU A 125 -10.50 3.12 7.44
CA LEU A 125 -10.48 1.82 8.10
C LEU A 125 -9.21 1.58 8.95
N ALA A 126 -8.19 2.40 8.78
CA ALA A 126 -6.93 2.30 9.53
C ALA A 126 -6.93 3.13 10.83
N GLY A 127 -7.86 4.08 10.96
CA GLY A 127 -8.11 4.85 12.19
C GLY A 127 -9.08 4.10 13.09
#